data_8e5e1a67564edaeb005c71f5d46c9c93
#
_entry.id   8e5e1a67564edaeb005c71f5d46c9c93
#
_cell.length_a   1.000
_cell.length_b   1.000
_cell.length_c   1.000
_cell.angle_alpha   90.00
_cell.angle_beta   90.00
_cell.angle_gamma   90.00
#
_symmetry.space_group_name_H-M   'P 1'
#
loop_
_entity.id
_entity.type
_entity.pdbx_description
1 polymer ?
#
loop_
_entity_poly.entity_id
_entity_poly.type
_entity_poly.pdbx_seq_one_letter_code
_entity_poly.pdbx_strand_id
1 'polypeptide(L)'
;ARMFTSMALAWQSPVYLERKRLLDLLPEEPGFAVWLEAPAGFGKSVLAGQLAARLGLRTLWASALLGEPRDLLAQALGLPREAPWGAVVAALGEAPSLVVLEDLTGEEALSPLLRTLPCLLVLASRRPLPYPELPKLLAEGRLVHLKAPDLAFTEEEAEALFGGREGWREAHRATGGWALPLFLSAFTGRPPEPMALLQG
;
A
#
# COMPACT_ATOMS: atom_id res chain seq x y z
N ALA A 1 11.77 6.25 -14.86
CA ALA A 1 11.35 7.52 -14.27
C ALA A 1 9.94 7.94 -14.71
N ARG A 2 9.58 7.79 -16.01
CA ARG A 2 8.27 8.24 -16.51
C ARG A 2 7.08 7.38 -16.05
N MET A 3 7.27 6.09 -15.75
CA MET A 3 6.21 5.20 -15.28
C MET A 3 5.79 5.53 -13.83
N PHE A 4 6.74 5.95 -12.99
CA PHE A 4 6.45 6.34 -11.60
C PHE A 4 5.69 7.66 -11.50
N THR A 5 5.96 8.60 -12.40
CA THR A 5 5.26 9.90 -12.44
C THR A 5 3.79 9.77 -12.81
N SER A 6 3.45 8.81 -13.69
CA SER A 6 2.07 8.58 -14.11
C SER A 6 1.21 7.96 -13.00
N MET A 7 1.75 7.03 -12.20
CA MET A 7 1.02 6.46 -11.07
C MET A 7 0.84 7.47 -9.94
N ALA A 8 1.88 8.25 -9.62
CA ALA A 8 1.77 9.29 -8.59
C ALA A 8 0.67 10.32 -8.89
N LEU A 9 0.46 10.65 -10.15
CA LEU A 9 -0.63 11.56 -10.56
C LEU A 9 -2.01 10.94 -10.42
N ALA A 10 -2.15 9.62 -10.60
CA ALA A 10 -3.43 8.92 -10.44
C ALA A 10 -3.92 8.97 -8.98
N TRP A 11 -3.00 8.95 -8.01
CA TRP A 11 -3.34 8.99 -6.58
C TRP A 11 -3.83 10.37 -6.10
N GLN A 12 -3.53 11.41 -6.84
CA GLN A 12 -3.98 12.77 -6.56
C GLN A 12 -5.33 13.09 -7.20
N SER A 13 -5.95 12.12 -7.84
CA SER A 13 -7.26 12.30 -8.45
C SER A 13 -8.30 12.68 -7.38
N PRO A 14 -9.13 13.71 -7.60
CA PRO A 14 -10.21 14.08 -6.68
C PRO A 14 -11.27 12.99 -6.52
N VAL A 15 -11.18 11.92 -7.30
CA VAL A 15 -12.07 10.76 -7.23
C VAL A 15 -11.78 9.90 -6.01
N TYR A 16 -10.54 9.91 -5.49
CA TYR A 16 -10.16 9.12 -4.31
C TYR A 16 -10.25 9.95 -3.04
N LEU A 17 -10.97 9.42 -2.05
CA LEU A 17 -11.00 10.03 -0.72
C LEU A 17 -9.64 9.88 -0.07
N GLU A 18 -9.08 11.00 0.45
CA GLU A 18 -7.89 10.93 1.28
C GLU A 18 -8.19 10.17 2.57
N ARG A 19 -7.45 9.09 2.79
CA ARG A 19 -7.61 8.23 3.96
C ARG A 19 -6.84 8.80 5.16
N LYS A 20 -7.17 10.04 5.56
CA LYS A 20 -6.46 10.76 6.63
C LYS A 20 -6.38 9.96 7.91
N ARG A 21 -7.45 9.29 8.32
CA ARG A 21 -7.48 8.44 9.52
C ARG A 21 -6.39 7.38 9.49
N LEU A 22 -6.18 6.73 8.34
CA LEU A 22 -5.13 5.72 8.18
C LEU A 22 -3.75 6.35 8.02
N LEU A 23 -3.63 7.41 7.24
CA LEU A 23 -2.36 8.10 7.03
C LEU A 23 -1.76 8.59 8.36
N ASP A 24 -2.60 9.06 9.28
CA ASP A 24 -2.16 9.52 10.59
C ASP A 24 -1.63 8.38 11.49
N LEU A 25 -1.91 7.12 11.16
CA LEU A 25 -1.36 5.95 11.85
C LEU A 25 -0.01 5.50 11.29
N LEU A 26 0.38 5.97 10.12
CA LEU A 26 1.54 5.47 9.41
C LEU A 26 2.82 6.22 9.80
N PRO A 27 3.96 5.52 9.86
CA PRO A 27 5.25 6.15 10.06
C PRO A 27 5.63 7.01 8.84
N GLU A 28 6.49 7.99 9.06
CA GLU A 28 6.90 8.95 8.02
C GLU A 28 8.42 8.94 7.76
N GLU A 29 9.15 8.09 8.46
CA GLU A 29 10.62 8.09 8.46
C GLU A 29 11.23 6.77 7.98
N PRO A 30 12.43 6.80 7.37
CA PRO A 30 13.19 5.59 7.12
C PRO A 30 13.45 4.78 8.41
N GLY A 31 13.59 3.49 8.30
CA GLY A 31 13.78 2.61 9.43
C GLY A 31 12.49 2.03 10.00
N PHE A 32 11.36 2.37 9.40
CA PHE A 32 10.03 1.86 9.76
C PHE A 32 9.40 1.14 8.58
N ALA A 33 8.47 0.25 8.89
CA ALA A 33 7.73 -0.50 7.89
C ALA A 33 6.22 -0.42 8.13
N VAL A 34 5.48 -0.57 7.04
CA VAL A 34 4.02 -0.70 7.04
C VAL A 34 3.68 -1.98 6.31
N TRP A 35 2.82 -2.80 6.90
CA TRP A 35 2.33 -4.00 6.25
C TRP A 35 0.81 -3.88 6.07
N LEU A 36 0.38 -3.83 4.81
CA LEU A 36 -1.02 -3.79 4.41
C LEU A 36 -1.43 -5.19 3.96
N GLU A 37 -2.19 -5.88 4.79
CA GLU A 37 -2.64 -7.24 4.54
C GLU A 37 -4.14 -7.28 4.39
N ALA A 38 -4.62 -7.45 3.17
CA ALA A 38 -6.04 -7.55 2.87
C ALA A 38 -6.27 -8.15 1.48
N PRO A 39 -7.44 -8.72 1.22
CA PRO A 39 -7.84 -9.13 -0.13
C PRO A 39 -7.79 -7.97 -1.12
N ALA A 40 -7.89 -8.29 -2.41
CA ALA A 40 -7.94 -7.28 -3.46
C ALA A 40 -9.09 -6.29 -3.23
N GLY A 41 -8.88 -5.05 -3.65
CA GLY A 41 -9.92 -4.02 -3.60
C GLY A 41 -10.09 -3.33 -2.25
N PHE A 42 -9.19 -3.53 -1.29
CA PHE A 42 -9.21 -2.81 0.00
C PHE A 42 -8.44 -1.49 -0.01
N GLY A 43 -7.96 -1.06 -1.18
CA GLY A 43 -7.31 0.24 -1.32
C GLY A 43 -5.86 0.30 -0.83
N LYS A 44 -5.16 -0.84 -0.77
CA LYS A 44 -3.75 -0.90 -0.34
C LYS A 44 -2.86 -0.01 -1.20
N SER A 45 -2.97 -0.12 -2.52
CA SER A 45 -2.17 0.69 -3.46
C SER A 45 -2.53 2.17 -3.38
N VAL A 46 -3.81 2.48 -3.23
CA VAL A 46 -4.27 3.87 -3.08
C VAL A 46 -3.69 4.48 -1.80
N LEU A 47 -3.74 3.76 -0.69
CA LEU A 47 -3.19 4.25 0.58
C LEU A 47 -1.68 4.48 0.48
N ALA A 48 -0.94 3.54 -0.12
CA ALA A 48 0.50 3.69 -0.34
C ALA A 48 0.81 4.92 -1.22
N GLY A 49 0.02 5.15 -2.26
CA GLY A 49 0.13 6.32 -3.12
C GLY A 49 -0.17 7.63 -2.41
N GLN A 50 -1.17 7.64 -1.53
CA GLN A 50 -1.48 8.80 -0.70
C GLN A 50 -0.35 9.10 0.30
N LEU A 51 0.25 8.07 0.87
CA LEU A 51 1.43 8.23 1.73
C LEU A 51 2.60 8.83 0.95
N ALA A 52 2.87 8.33 -0.25
CA ALA A 52 3.92 8.87 -1.12
C ALA A 52 3.70 10.36 -1.43
N ALA A 53 2.47 10.74 -1.76
CA ALA A 53 2.12 12.13 -2.03
C ALA A 53 2.28 13.02 -0.79
N ARG A 54 1.90 12.51 0.38
CA ARG A 54 2.00 13.24 1.66
C ARG A 54 3.45 13.52 2.06
N LEU A 55 4.34 12.54 1.85
CA LEU A 55 5.73 12.64 2.32
C LEU A 55 6.66 13.34 1.33
N GLY A 56 6.39 13.25 0.03
CA GLY A 56 7.25 13.82 -1.00
C GLY A 56 8.65 13.22 -1.05
N LEU A 57 8.86 12.02 -0.52
CA LEU A 57 10.14 11.31 -0.57
C LEU A 57 10.37 10.71 -1.96
N ARG A 58 11.64 10.37 -2.25
CA ARG A 58 11.94 9.51 -3.39
C ARG A 58 11.18 8.19 -3.23
N THR A 59 10.30 7.88 -4.18
CA THR A 59 9.43 6.71 -4.08
C THR A 59 9.76 5.69 -5.17
N LEU A 60 9.98 4.43 -4.74
CA LEU A 60 10.20 3.30 -5.62
C LEU A 60 9.07 2.30 -5.43
N TRP A 61 8.50 1.84 -6.56
CA TRP A 61 7.43 0.85 -6.58
C TRP A 61 7.92 -0.41 -7.26
N ALA A 62 7.63 -1.57 -6.68
CA ALA A 62 7.89 -2.84 -7.28
C ALA A 62 6.74 -3.79 -7.01
N SER A 63 6.18 -4.38 -8.07
CA SER A 63 5.20 -5.45 -7.96
C SER A 63 5.90 -6.79 -8.15
N ALA A 64 5.69 -7.73 -7.22
CA ALA A 64 6.22 -9.08 -7.32
C ALA A 64 5.64 -9.86 -8.52
N LEU A 65 4.57 -9.37 -9.13
CA LEU A 65 4.04 -9.91 -10.39
C LEU A 65 4.95 -9.64 -11.59
N LEU A 66 5.79 -8.59 -11.50
CA LEU A 66 6.66 -8.16 -12.60
C LEU A 66 8.09 -8.68 -12.49
N GLY A 67 8.46 -9.26 -11.37
CA GLY A 67 9.78 -9.82 -11.13
C GLY A 67 10.16 -9.83 -9.66
N GLU A 68 11.37 -10.29 -9.38
CA GLU A 68 11.91 -10.27 -8.02
C GLU A 68 12.08 -8.83 -7.53
N PRO A 69 11.62 -8.50 -6.32
CA PRO A 69 11.73 -7.13 -5.80
C PRO A 69 13.15 -6.57 -5.82
N ARG A 70 14.16 -7.38 -5.48
CA ARG A 70 15.55 -6.95 -5.53
C ARG A 70 15.95 -6.48 -6.92
N ASP A 71 15.61 -7.25 -7.96
CA ASP A 71 15.95 -6.92 -9.35
C ASP A 71 15.27 -5.64 -9.80
N LEU A 72 14.00 -5.49 -9.47
CA LEU A 72 13.21 -4.31 -9.81
C LEU A 72 13.73 -3.06 -9.11
N LEU A 73 14.10 -3.17 -7.84
CA LEU A 73 14.68 -2.06 -7.08
C LEU A 73 16.07 -1.70 -7.62
N ALA A 74 16.91 -2.68 -7.91
CA ALA A 74 18.21 -2.44 -8.51
C ALA A 74 18.08 -1.65 -9.81
N GLN A 75 17.17 -2.07 -10.68
CA GLN A 75 16.89 -1.40 -11.94
C GLN A 75 16.40 0.05 -11.73
N ALA A 76 15.48 0.25 -10.80
CA ALA A 76 14.96 1.58 -10.48
C ALA A 76 16.04 2.51 -9.90
N LEU A 77 17.03 1.95 -9.21
CA LEU A 77 18.15 2.69 -8.63
C LEU A 77 19.33 2.91 -9.63
N GLY A 78 19.18 2.43 -10.85
CA GLY A 78 20.25 2.54 -11.85
C GLY A 78 21.41 1.57 -11.62
N LEU A 79 21.21 0.53 -10.81
CA LEU A 79 22.20 -0.53 -10.57
C LEU A 79 22.04 -1.64 -11.61
N PRO A 80 23.09 -2.48 -11.80
CA PRO A 80 22.93 -3.71 -12.57
C PRO A 80 21.77 -4.54 -12.01
N ARG A 81 20.99 -5.18 -12.89
CA ARG A 81 19.84 -5.97 -12.49
C ARG A 81 20.18 -7.08 -11.46
N GLU A 82 21.37 -7.59 -11.54
CA GLU A 82 21.87 -8.67 -10.69
C GLU A 82 22.58 -8.16 -9.43
N ALA A 83 22.49 -6.85 -9.15
CA ALA A 83 23.13 -6.28 -7.97
C ALA A 83 22.67 -6.99 -6.69
N PRO A 84 23.59 -7.32 -5.77
CA PRO A 84 23.22 -7.95 -4.53
C PRO A 84 22.46 -6.99 -3.61
N TRP A 85 21.74 -7.55 -2.65
CA TRP A 85 20.99 -6.74 -1.68
C TRP A 85 21.85 -5.68 -0.99
N GLY A 86 23.13 -5.96 -0.70
CA GLY A 86 24.02 -4.97 -0.10
C GLY A 86 24.16 -3.69 -0.90
N ALA A 87 24.23 -3.82 -2.22
CA ALA A 87 24.30 -2.66 -3.11
C ALA A 87 22.95 -1.91 -3.18
N VAL A 88 21.85 -2.64 -3.21
CA VAL A 88 20.50 -2.04 -3.20
C VAL A 88 20.25 -1.29 -1.89
N VAL A 89 20.58 -1.91 -0.76
CA VAL A 89 20.44 -1.29 0.57
C VAL A 89 21.30 -0.02 0.67
N ALA A 90 22.55 -0.06 0.22
CA ALA A 90 23.41 1.11 0.22
C ALA A 90 22.84 2.25 -0.63
N ALA A 91 22.36 1.94 -1.83
CA ALA A 91 21.76 2.94 -2.71
C ALA A 91 20.47 3.53 -2.14
N LEU A 92 19.63 2.72 -1.45
CA LEU A 92 18.44 3.20 -0.77
C LEU A 92 18.79 4.14 0.39
N GLY A 93 19.92 3.92 1.05
CA GLY A 93 20.37 4.76 2.16
C GLY A 93 20.97 6.11 1.73
N GLU A 94 21.25 6.33 0.45
CA GLU A 94 21.82 7.58 -0.05
C GLU A 94 20.88 8.78 0.05
N ALA A 95 19.56 8.55 0.01
CA ALA A 95 18.57 9.59 0.17
C ALA A 95 17.32 9.02 0.85
N PRO A 96 16.60 9.81 1.66
CA PRO A 96 15.34 9.35 2.26
C PRO A 96 14.37 8.86 1.18
N SER A 97 13.93 7.62 1.31
CA SER A 97 13.11 6.96 0.30
C SER A 97 11.94 6.22 0.91
N LEU A 98 10.87 6.17 0.14
CA LEU A 98 9.72 5.29 0.37
C LEU A 98 9.80 4.17 -0.68
N VAL A 99 9.79 2.93 -0.22
CA VAL A 99 9.74 1.75 -1.09
C VAL A 99 8.40 1.06 -0.89
N VAL A 100 7.67 0.84 -1.95
CA VAL A 100 6.39 0.11 -1.95
C VAL A 100 6.56 -1.20 -2.70
N LEU A 101 6.38 -2.31 -2.01
CA LEU A 101 6.43 -3.66 -2.59
C LEU A 101 5.01 -4.24 -2.55
N GLU A 102 4.46 -4.51 -3.73
CA GLU A 102 3.10 -5.00 -3.90
C GLU A 102 3.07 -6.45 -4.38
N ASP A 103 1.90 -7.06 -4.23
CA ASP A 103 1.61 -8.42 -4.70
C ASP A 103 2.55 -9.47 -4.11
N LEU A 104 2.99 -9.25 -2.88
CA LEU A 104 3.90 -10.16 -2.19
C LEU A 104 3.19 -11.45 -1.82
N THR A 105 3.88 -12.58 -2.04
CA THR A 105 3.38 -13.93 -1.73
C THR A 105 4.00 -14.52 -0.48
N GLY A 106 5.14 -13.98 -0.04
CA GLY A 106 5.94 -14.53 1.05
C GLY A 106 7.10 -15.41 0.58
N GLU A 107 7.21 -15.64 -0.73
CA GLU A 107 8.31 -16.42 -1.32
C GLU A 107 9.50 -15.56 -1.73
N GLU A 108 9.32 -14.24 -1.77
CA GLU A 108 10.36 -13.29 -2.14
C GLU A 108 11.46 -13.23 -1.08
N ALA A 109 12.69 -13.07 -1.50
CA ALA A 109 13.85 -13.01 -0.60
C ALA A 109 14.05 -11.58 -0.05
N LEU A 110 13.25 -11.17 0.92
CA LEU A 110 13.24 -9.81 1.46
C LEU A 110 14.00 -9.64 2.78
N SER A 111 14.51 -10.72 3.39
CA SER A 111 15.16 -10.66 4.70
C SER A 111 16.27 -9.61 4.81
N PRO A 112 17.17 -9.46 3.83
CA PRO A 112 18.21 -8.43 3.92
C PRO A 112 17.63 -7.00 3.97
N LEU A 113 16.56 -6.73 3.23
CA LEU A 113 15.88 -5.44 3.26
C LEU A 113 15.16 -5.20 4.60
N LEU A 114 14.47 -6.21 5.10
CA LEU A 114 13.74 -6.13 6.37
C LEU A 114 14.67 -5.99 7.59
N ARG A 115 15.84 -6.59 7.57
CA ARG A 115 16.82 -6.48 8.66
C ARG A 115 17.45 -5.10 8.74
N THR A 116 17.68 -4.46 7.61
CA THR A 116 18.39 -3.19 7.54
C THR A 116 17.47 -1.98 7.54
N LEU A 117 16.31 -2.07 6.92
CA LEU A 117 15.33 -0.98 6.73
C LEU A 117 15.98 0.36 6.39
N PRO A 118 16.67 0.46 5.23
CA PRO A 118 17.32 1.70 4.82
C PRO A 118 16.35 2.75 4.31
N CYS A 119 15.07 2.46 4.32
CA CYS A 119 13.99 3.27 3.76
C CYS A 119 12.75 3.14 4.65
N LEU A 120 11.73 3.92 4.35
CA LEU A 120 10.37 3.64 4.80
C LEU A 120 9.79 2.58 3.84
N LEU A 121 9.40 1.44 4.36
CA LEU A 121 8.99 0.29 3.57
C LEU A 121 7.51 0.00 3.74
N VAL A 122 6.77 -0.05 2.61
CA VAL A 122 5.39 -0.51 2.58
C VAL A 122 5.33 -1.88 1.90
N LEU A 123 4.81 -2.86 2.60
CA LEU A 123 4.56 -4.21 2.11
C LEU A 123 3.07 -4.39 1.91
N ALA A 124 2.65 -4.83 0.73
CA ALA A 124 1.26 -5.15 0.45
C ALA A 124 1.12 -6.62 0.07
N SER A 125 0.24 -7.33 0.76
CA SER A 125 -0.05 -8.72 0.52
C SER A 125 -1.52 -9.03 0.72
N ARG A 126 -2.00 -10.11 0.09
CA ARG A 126 -3.36 -10.62 0.31
C ARG A 126 -3.42 -11.57 1.49
N ARG A 127 -2.34 -12.26 1.77
CA ARG A 127 -2.20 -13.29 2.79
C ARG A 127 -1.09 -12.94 3.76
N PRO A 128 -1.04 -13.59 4.93
CA PRO A 128 0.04 -13.41 5.87
C PRO A 128 1.42 -13.67 5.23
N LEU A 129 2.38 -12.83 5.57
CA LEU A 129 3.76 -12.97 5.11
C LEU A 129 4.57 -13.69 6.19
N PRO A 130 5.35 -14.74 5.82
CA PRO A 130 6.03 -15.59 6.78
C PRO A 130 7.42 -15.09 7.17
N TYR A 131 7.75 -13.84 6.92
CA TYR A 131 9.07 -13.31 7.23
C TYR A 131 9.26 -13.16 8.74
N PRO A 132 10.28 -13.81 9.32
CA PRO A 132 10.51 -13.77 10.77
C PRO A 132 10.87 -12.38 11.31
N GLU A 133 11.31 -11.48 10.43
CA GLU A 133 11.64 -10.11 10.79
C GLU A 133 10.40 -9.29 11.16
N LEU A 134 9.22 -9.63 10.63
CA LEU A 134 8.00 -8.86 10.86
C LEU A 134 7.55 -8.86 12.32
N PRO A 135 7.43 -10.00 13.01
CA PRO A 135 7.11 -9.99 14.43
C PRO A 135 8.13 -9.22 15.27
N LYS A 136 9.40 -9.29 14.92
CA LYS A 136 10.46 -8.55 15.61
C LYS A 136 10.29 -7.04 15.45
N LEU A 137 10.04 -6.57 14.23
CA LEU A 137 9.79 -5.15 13.95
C LEU A 137 8.54 -4.65 14.68
N LEU A 138 7.50 -5.48 14.75
CA LEU A 138 6.28 -5.15 15.48
C LEU A 138 6.57 -4.98 16.97
N ALA A 139 7.33 -5.89 17.56
CA ALA A 139 7.73 -5.83 18.97
C ALA A 139 8.61 -4.60 19.29
N GLU A 140 9.41 -4.17 18.33
CA GLU A 140 10.25 -2.97 18.45
C GLU A 140 9.49 -1.66 18.21
N GLY A 141 8.21 -1.73 17.85
CA GLY A 141 7.41 -0.55 17.49
C GLY A 141 7.80 0.07 16.14
N ARG A 142 8.40 -0.71 15.27
CA ARG A 142 8.88 -0.28 13.95
C ARG A 142 8.05 -0.79 12.78
N LEU A 143 6.94 -1.47 13.06
CA LEU A 143 6.00 -1.97 12.07
C LEU A 143 4.59 -1.56 12.43
N VAL A 144 3.88 -0.99 11.48
CA VAL A 144 2.42 -0.81 11.54
C VAL A 144 1.80 -1.86 10.63
N HIS A 145 0.98 -2.73 11.20
CA HIS A 145 0.29 -3.80 10.48
C HIS A 145 -1.20 -3.50 10.39
N LEU A 146 -1.67 -3.17 9.21
CA LEU A 146 -3.09 -2.91 8.94
C LEU A 146 -3.68 -4.08 8.17
N LYS A 147 -4.78 -4.62 8.67
CA LYS A 147 -5.54 -5.71 8.06
C LYS A 147 -6.82 -5.20 7.43
N ALA A 148 -7.58 -6.09 6.80
CA ALA A 148 -8.84 -5.74 6.15
C ALA A 148 -9.80 -4.94 7.04
N PRO A 149 -10.04 -5.31 8.33
CA PRO A 149 -10.91 -4.50 9.19
C PRO A 149 -10.39 -3.08 9.41
N ASP A 150 -9.07 -2.88 9.48
CA ASP A 150 -8.47 -1.55 9.63
C ASP A 150 -8.60 -0.72 8.36
N LEU A 151 -8.46 -1.37 7.20
CA LEU A 151 -8.52 -0.73 5.89
C LEU A 151 -9.95 -0.45 5.44
N ALA A 152 -10.94 -1.12 6.01
CA ALA A 152 -12.34 -0.90 5.69
C ALA A 152 -12.73 0.57 5.93
N PHE A 153 -13.56 1.11 5.04
CA PHE A 153 -14.09 2.45 5.20
C PHE A 153 -15.02 2.50 6.42
N THR A 154 -14.85 3.53 7.24
CA THR A 154 -15.81 3.85 8.30
C THR A 154 -17.07 4.47 7.70
N GLU A 155 -18.12 4.61 8.51
CA GLU A 155 -19.33 5.30 8.07
C GLU A 155 -19.05 6.75 7.67
N GLU A 156 -18.23 7.46 8.43
CA GLU A 156 -17.82 8.82 8.12
C GLU A 156 -17.05 8.91 6.80
N GLU A 157 -16.17 7.95 6.55
CA GLU A 157 -15.43 7.89 5.30
C GLU A 157 -16.36 7.57 4.12
N ALA A 158 -17.34 6.69 4.31
CA ALA A 158 -18.34 6.36 3.29
C ALA A 158 -19.20 7.59 2.97
N GLU A 159 -19.66 8.32 3.97
CA GLU A 159 -20.43 9.56 3.77
C GLU A 159 -19.61 10.59 2.99
N ALA A 160 -18.35 10.76 3.35
CA ALA A 160 -17.44 11.67 2.66
C ALA A 160 -17.19 11.24 1.21
N LEU A 161 -17.02 9.93 0.97
CA LEU A 161 -16.84 9.39 -0.38
C LEU A 161 -18.04 9.68 -1.28
N PHE A 162 -19.24 9.61 -0.72
CA PHE A 162 -20.48 9.93 -1.44
C PHE A 162 -20.71 11.45 -1.58
N GLY A 163 -19.90 12.27 -0.93
CA GLY A 163 -20.08 13.74 -0.96
C GLY A 163 -21.40 14.19 -0.38
N GLY A 164 -21.92 13.50 0.62
CA GLY A 164 -23.20 13.77 1.25
C GLY A 164 -24.42 13.28 0.47
N ARG A 165 -24.23 12.63 -0.69
CA ARG A 165 -25.33 12.05 -1.47
C ARG A 165 -25.98 10.89 -0.72
N GLU A 166 -27.26 10.67 -1.00
CA GLU A 166 -27.99 9.54 -0.41
C GLU A 166 -27.43 8.19 -0.85
N GLY A 167 -27.72 7.14 -0.08
CA GLY A 167 -27.37 5.75 -0.39
C GLY A 167 -26.06 5.26 0.24
N TRP A 168 -25.30 6.14 0.87
CA TRP A 168 -24.01 5.74 1.47
C TRP A 168 -24.17 4.75 2.64
N ARG A 169 -25.25 4.86 3.43
CA ARG A 169 -25.49 3.95 4.56
C ARG A 169 -25.76 2.52 4.09
N GLU A 170 -26.63 2.37 3.10
CA GLU A 170 -26.94 1.08 2.48
C GLU A 170 -25.71 0.50 1.81
N ALA A 171 -24.95 1.31 1.08
CA ALA A 171 -23.72 0.89 0.43
C ALA A 171 -22.67 0.45 1.45
N HIS A 172 -22.48 1.20 2.51
CA HIS A 172 -21.55 0.84 3.58
C HIS A 172 -21.97 -0.48 4.27
N ARG A 173 -23.24 -0.63 4.58
CA ARG A 173 -23.78 -1.85 5.19
C ARG A 173 -23.60 -3.07 4.28
N ALA A 174 -23.89 -2.93 3.00
CA ALA A 174 -23.79 -4.01 2.01
C ALA A 174 -22.34 -4.45 1.76
N THR A 175 -21.39 -3.53 1.85
CA THR A 175 -19.97 -3.82 1.56
C THR A 175 -19.13 -4.10 2.81
N GLY A 176 -19.63 -3.75 4.00
CA GLY A 176 -18.83 -3.79 5.22
C GLY A 176 -17.63 -2.80 5.20
N GLY A 177 -17.71 -1.78 4.34
CA GLY A 177 -16.61 -0.83 4.16
C GLY A 177 -15.53 -1.27 3.17
N TRP A 178 -15.76 -2.37 2.44
CA TRP A 178 -14.82 -2.80 1.40
C TRP A 178 -14.71 -1.71 0.32
N ALA A 179 -13.49 -1.20 0.13
CA ALA A 179 -13.24 0.03 -0.63
C ALA A 179 -13.73 -0.03 -2.07
N LEU A 180 -13.38 -1.09 -2.82
CA LEU A 180 -13.70 -1.15 -4.25
C LEU A 180 -15.19 -1.15 -4.55
N PRO A 181 -16.02 -2.03 -4.00
CA PRO A 181 -17.45 -1.99 -4.29
C PRO A 181 -18.12 -0.72 -3.75
N LEU A 182 -17.65 -0.19 -2.63
CA LEU A 182 -18.15 1.07 -2.08
C LEU A 182 -17.83 2.25 -3.00
N PHE A 183 -16.61 2.31 -3.49
CA PHE A 183 -16.16 3.31 -4.46
C PHE A 183 -16.96 3.23 -5.77
N LEU A 184 -17.15 2.03 -6.30
CA LEU A 184 -17.93 1.84 -7.52
C LEU A 184 -19.39 2.29 -7.34
N SER A 185 -19.99 2.00 -6.19
CA SER A 185 -21.34 2.47 -5.87
C SER A 185 -21.41 3.99 -5.78
N ALA A 186 -20.45 4.62 -5.13
CA ALA A 186 -20.35 6.08 -5.04
C ALA A 186 -20.20 6.75 -6.41
N PHE A 187 -19.37 6.15 -7.27
CA PHE A 187 -19.06 6.67 -8.60
C PHE A 187 -20.21 6.47 -9.57
N THR A 188 -20.86 5.31 -9.57
CA THR A 188 -21.93 4.99 -10.53
C THR A 188 -23.31 5.39 -10.06
N GLY A 189 -23.50 5.67 -8.78
CA GLY A 189 -24.81 5.89 -8.18
C GLY A 189 -25.68 4.63 -8.09
N ARG A 190 -25.11 3.45 -8.37
CA ARG A 190 -25.81 2.16 -8.32
C ARG A 190 -25.50 1.44 -7.01
N PRO A 191 -26.43 0.58 -6.54
CA PRO A 191 -26.15 -0.28 -5.38
C PRO A 191 -24.89 -1.11 -5.61
N PRO A 192 -24.15 -1.46 -4.52
CA PRO A 192 -22.98 -2.32 -4.63
C PRO A 192 -23.32 -3.67 -5.24
N GLU A 193 -22.43 -4.18 -6.10
CA GLU A 193 -22.56 -5.53 -6.63
C GLU A 193 -22.32 -6.58 -5.54
N PRO A 194 -22.91 -7.79 -5.68
CA PRO A 194 -22.68 -8.86 -4.72
C PRO A 194 -21.18 -9.17 -4.57
N MET A 195 -20.71 -9.28 -3.33
CA MET A 195 -19.29 -9.49 -3.02
C MET A 195 -18.69 -10.75 -3.66
N ALA A 196 -19.52 -11.78 -3.90
CA ALA A 196 -19.07 -13.04 -4.52
C ALA A 196 -18.49 -12.86 -5.93
N LEU A 197 -18.88 -11.83 -6.66
CA LEU A 197 -18.39 -11.55 -8.01
C LEU A 197 -16.99 -10.86 -8.01
N LEU A 198 -16.57 -10.36 -6.87
CA LEU A 198 -15.32 -9.58 -6.74
C LEU A 198 -14.19 -10.38 -6.08
N GLN A 199 -14.48 -11.62 -5.64
CA GLN A 199 -13.51 -12.52 -4.99
C GLN A 199 -12.85 -13.52 -5.96
N GLY A 200 -13.17 -13.41 -7.23
CA GLY A 200 -12.61 -14.27 -8.29
C GLY A 200 -11.15 -13.98 -8.64
#